data_e370d632ee4a5431812ba12c41646268
#
_entry.id   e370d632ee4a5431812ba12c41646268
#
_cell.length_a   1.000
_cell.length_b   1.000
_cell.length_c   1.000
_cell.angle_alpha   90.00
_cell.angle_beta   90.00
_cell.angle_gamma   90.00
#
_symmetry.space_group_name_H-M   'P 1'
#
loop_
_entity.id
_entity.type
_entity.pdbx_description
1 polymer ?
#
loop_
_entity_poly.entity_id
_entity_poly.type
_entity_poly.pdbx_seq_one_letter_code
_entity_poly.pdbx_strand_id
1 'polypeptide(L)'
;YRHELNPAFQGERNYVGMPALGNFSVGAQGTTGLGDFLYVKDNGDLMTFMHPDVSAKTFLNDLPRRTKLGINLNENILSTGFFAWGGFNTFGLSIKSDTRFSSPDDLFKFMKSGVDSPEGTHYKVNDLSILSTNYAELAFGHSRALTDQLTVGAKVKFLVGLAKATVKIDQLDIKAAPESWVITPNGAEAYLSAKGLIT
;
A
#
# COMPACT_ATOMS: atom_id res chain seq x y z
N TYR A 1 -5.61 7.61 19.35
CA TYR A 1 -5.95 6.85 18.11
C TYR A 1 -6.49 5.43 18.34
N ARG A 2 -6.55 4.94 19.58
CA ARG A 2 -7.11 3.60 19.88
C ARG A 2 -8.57 3.43 19.41
N HIS A 3 -9.36 4.49 19.46
CA HIS A 3 -10.74 4.53 18.96
C HIS A 3 -10.88 4.34 17.43
N GLU A 4 -9.82 4.52 16.67
CA GLU A 4 -9.82 4.21 15.22
C GLU A 4 -9.81 2.71 14.97
N LEU A 5 -9.11 1.96 15.80
CA LEU A 5 -8.99 0.51 15.73
C LEU A 5 -10.20 -0.20 16.37
N ASN A 6 -10.69 0.36 17.47
CA ASN A 6 -11.84 -0.21 18.19
C ASN A 6 -12.73 0.92 18.71
N PRO A 7 -13.97 1.07 18.21
CA PRO A 7 -14.88 2.13 18.62
C PRO A 7 -15.30 2.07 20.08
N ALA A 8 -15.11 0.95 20.78
CA ALA A 8 -15.40 0.83 22.22
C ALA A 8 -14.34 1.54 23.09
N PHE A 9 -13.16 1.88 22.56
CA PHE A 9 -12.20 2.65 23.31
C PHE A 9 -12.67 4.10 23.48
N GLN A 10 -12.97 4.46 24.71
CA GLN A 10 -13.29 5.83 25.08
C GLN A 10 -12.00 6.66 25.27
N GLY A 11 -12.07 7.92 24.89
CA GLY A 11 -11.05 8.89 25.27
C GLY A 11 -11.17 9.24 26.75
N GLU A 12 -10.05 9.62 27.36
CA GLU A 12 -10.04 10.08 28.77
C GLU A 12 -10.52 11.53 28.92
N ARG A 13 -10.48 12.28 27.82
CA ARG A 13 -10.85 13.71 27.77
C ARG A 13 -11.29 14.11 26.37
N ASN A 14 -12.00 15.23 26.30
CA ASN A 14 -12.33 15.87 25.03
C ASN A 14 -11.04 16.30 24.30
N TYR A 15 -11.04 16.17 22.98
CA TYR A 15 -9.91 16.58 22.15
C TYR A 15 -10.38 17.12 20.79
N VAL A 16 -9.54 17.93 20.18
CA VAL A 16 -9.62 18.33 18.77
C VAL A 16 -8.24 18.14 18.17
N GLY A 17 -8.17 17.37 17.09
CA GLY A 17 -6.96 17.15 16.29
C GLY A 17 -7.09 17.87 14.95
N MET A 18 -6.03 18.55 14.54
CA MET A 18 -5.92 19.27 13.27
C MET A 18 -4.84 18.65 12.38
N PRO A 19 -4.85 18.92 11.06
CA PRO A 19 -3.84 18.42 10.13
C PRO A 19 -2.43 18.89 10.53
N ALA A 20 -1.43 18.17 10.05
CA ALA A 20 0.00 18.47 10.23
C ALA A 20 0.57 18.36 11.66
N LEU A 21 -0.22 17.94 12.64
CA LEU A 21 0.23 17.76 14.02
C LEU A 21 0.35 16.29 14.44
N GLY A 22 0.86 15.41 13.52
CA GLY A 22 1.11 14.01 13.82
C GLY A 22 -0.04 13.05 13.46
N ASN A 23 -0.95 13.47 12.60
CA ASN A 23 -2.11 12.69 12.16
C ASN A 23 -1.90 11.97 10.84
N PHE A 24 -0.65 11.87 10.38
CA PHE A 24 -0.27 11.14 9.18
C PHE A 24 0.20 9.74 9.54
N SER A 25 -0.29 8.73 8.82
CA SER A 25 0.18 7.36 8.96
C SER A 25 0.46 6.72 7.61
N VAL A 26 1.53 5.94 7.58
CA VAL A 26 1.92 5.11 6.43
C VAL A 26 1.94 3.67 6.87
N GLY A 27 1.23 2.83 6.15
CA GLY A 27 1.27 1.39 6.32
C GLY A 27 1.81 0.72 5.06
N ALA A 28 2.62 -0.30 5.24
CA ALA A 28 3.03 -1.19 4.17
C ALA A 28 2.64 -2.62 4.53
N GLN A 29 2.14 -3.36 3.55
CA GLN A 29 1.77 -4.76 3.70
C GLN A 29 2.06 -5.51 2.41
N GLY A 30 2.38 -6.80 2.51
CA GLY A 30 2.70 -7.55 1.30
C GLY A 30 2.91 -9.02 1.57
N THR A 31 3.11 -9.76 0.49
CA THR A 31 3.57 -11.16 0.53
C THR A 31 5.07 -11.27 0.78
N THR A 32 5.79 -10.15 0.62
CA THR A 32 7.22 -9.98 0.86
C THR A 32 7.44 -8.78 1.76
N GLY A 33 8.42 -8.84 2.64
CA GLY A 33 8.86 -7.74 3.47
C GLY A 33 9.87 -6.83 2.74
N LEU A 34 10.10 -5.63 3.27
CA LEU A 34 11.18 -4.78 2.77
C LEU A 34 12.56 -5.44 2.93
N GLY A 35 12.71 -6.31 3.96
CA GLY A 35 13.94 -7.06 4.20
C GLY A 35 14.29 -8.05 3.08
N ASP A 36 13.31 -8.49 2.28
CA ASP A 36 13.56 -9.39 1.15
C ASP A 36 14.21 -8.67 -0.04
N PHE A 37 14.14 -7.33 -0.06
CA PHE A 37 14.72 -6.48 -1.10
C PHE A 37 15.97 -5.72 -0.66
N LEU A 38 16.25 -5.70 0.65
CA LEU A 38 17.34 -4.96 1.26
C LEU A 38 18.26 -5.91 2.02
N TYR A 39 19.54 -5.83 1.74
CA TYR A 39 20.60 -6.64 2.32
C TYR A 39 21.57 -5.74 3.07
N VAL A 40 22.17 -6.25 4.12
CA VAL A 40 23.18 -5.54 4.91
C VAL A 40 24.54 -6.12 4.58
N LYS A 41 25.51 -5.29 4.22
CA LYS A 41 26.91 -5.67 4.06
C LYS A 41 27.57 -5.88 5.43
N ASP A 42 28.70 -6.55 5.45
CA ASP A 42 29.50 -6.77 6.67
C ASP A 42 29.92 -5.44 7.35
N ASN A 43 30.06 -4.38 6.59
CA ASN A 43 30.38 -3.04 7.09
C ASN A 43 29.15 -2.25 7.57
N GLY A 44 27.94 -2.82 7.53
CA GLY A 44 26.68 -2.20 7.93
C GLY A 44 25.98 -1.38 6.85
N ASP A 45 26.54 -1.25 5.66
CA ASP A 45 25.89 -0.54 4.55
C ASP A 45 24.70 -1.35 4.00
N LEU A 46 23.65 -0.63 3.61
CA LEU A 46 22.48 -1.23 2.94
C LEU A 46 22.73 -1.34 1.44
N MET A 47 22.40 -2.50 0.90
CA MET A 47 22.36 -2.74 -0.54
C MET A 47 21.02 -3.30 -0.97
N THR A 48 20.60 -3.01 -2.20
CA THR A 48 19.36 -3.57 -2.75
C THR A 48 19.61 -4.96 -3.34
N PHE A 49 18.55 -5.72 -3.58
CA PHE A 49 18.62 -7.01 -4.26
C PHE A 49 19.30 -6.94 -5.65
N MET A 50 19.29 -5.77 -6.29
CA MET A 50 19.95 -5.57 -7.60
C MET A 50 21.48 -5.47 -7.50
N HIS A 51 22.04 -5.32 -6.30
CA HIS A 51 23.49 -5.21 -6.14
C HIS A 51 24.19 -6.50 -6.59
N PRO A 52 25.36 -6.42 -7.28
CA PRO A 52 26.09 -7.60 -7.78
C PRO A 52 26.44 -8.63 -6.71
N ASP A 53 26.76 -8.18 -5.49
CA ASP A 53 27.12 -9.07 -4.37
C ASP A 53 25.95 -9.90 -3.84
N VAL A 54 24.70 -9.55 -4.16
CA VAL A 54 23.53 -10.34 -3.79
C VAL A 54 23.37 -11.47 -4.79
N SER A 55 23.38 -12.71 -4.31
CA SER A 55 23.17 -13.88 -5.15
C SER A 55 21.76 -13.88 -5.77
N ALA A 56 21.69 -13.97 -7.10
CA ALA A 56 20.40 -14.12 -7.80
C ALA A 56 19.63 -15.34 -7.33
N LYS A 57 20.31 -16.47 -7.10
CA LYS A 57 19.70 -17.72 -6.61
C LYS A 57 19.10 -17.53 -5.24
N THR A 58 19.80 -16.89 -4.32
CA THR A 58 19.28 -16.65 -2.95
C THR A 58 18.05 -15.73 -3.01
N PHE A 59 18.16 -14.60 -3.67
CA PHE A 59 17.07 -13.65 -3.80
C PHE A 59 15.82 -14.26 -4.42
N LEU A 60 15.95 -14.97 -5.55
CA LEU A 60 14.82 -15.52 -6.30
C LEU A 60 14.16 -16.73 -5.62
N ASN A 61 14.92 -17.50 -4.83
CA ASN A 61 14.36 -18.62 -4.07
C ASN A 61 13.47 -18.17 -2.91
N ASP A 62 13.75 -17.01 -2.34
CA ASP A 62 13.01 -16.45 -1.20
C ASP A 62 11.76 -15.68 -1.66
N LEU A 63 11.66 -15.36 -2.96
CA LEU A 63 10.50 -14.66 -3.50
C LEU A 63 9.32 -15.61 -3.75
N PRO A 64 8.09 -15.19 -3.39
CA PRO A 64 6.89 -15.90 -3.80
C PRO A 64 6.69 -15.76 -5.31
N ARG A 65 6.04 -16.74 -5.94
CA ARG A 65 5.70 -16.70 -7.37
C ARG A 65 4.95 -15.43 -7.79
N ARG A 66 4.28 -14.79 -6.85
CA ARG A 66 3.60 -13.51 -7.04
C ARG A 66 3.85 -12.61 -5.84
N THR A 67 4.53 -11.52 -6.10
CA THR A 67 4.76 -10.46 -5.12
C THR A 67 3.59 -9.49 -5.13
N LYS A 68 3.01 -9.25 -3.97
CA LYS A 68 2.00 -8.23 -3.74
C LYS A 68 2.51 -7.25 -2.71
N LEU A 69 2.49 -5.98 -3.04
CA LEU A 69 2.85 -4.89 -2.14
C LEU A 69 1.67 -3.93 -2.05
N GLY A 70 1.31 -3.55 -0.85
CA GLY A 70 0.30 -2.54 -0.56
C GLY A 70 0.90 -1.41 0.25
N ILE A 71 0.63 -0.18 -0.16
CA ILE A 71 0.99 1.03 0.58
C ILE A 71 -0.30 1.75 0.91
N ASN A 72 -0.52 2.00 2.19
CA ASN A 72 -1.67 2.70 2.70
C ASN A 72 -1.20 4.01 3.32
N LEU A 73 -1.74 5.11 2.85
CA LEU A 73 -1.53 6.43 3.41
C LEU A 73 -2.83 6.92 4.03
N ASN A 74 -2.76 7.49 5.21
CA ASN A 74 -3.89 8.08 5.89
C ASN A 74 -3.49 9.42 6.48
N GLU A 75 -4.17 10.47 6.06
CA GLU A 75 -4.04 11.83 6.60
C GLU A 75 -5.35 12.22 7.27
N ASN A 76 -5.26 12.50 8.55
CA ASN A 76 -6.40 12.94 9.35
C ASN A 76 -6.50 14.48 9.28
N ILE A 77 -7.49 14.98 8.54
CA ILE A 77 -7.69 16.42 8.37
C ILE A 77 -8.32 17.05 9.61
N LEU A 78 -9.30 16.36 10.18
CA LEU A 78 -9.99 16.79 11.39
C LEU A 78 -10.38 15.57 12.21
N SER A 79 -10.11 15.62 13.49
CA SER A 79 -10.60 14.60 14.41
C SER A 79 -11.01 15.27 15.72
N THR A 80 -12.14 14.87 16.25
CA THR A 80 -12.61 15.35 17.55
C THR A 80 -13.22 14.21 18.34
N GLY A 81 -13.09 14.28 19.64
CA GLY A 81 -13.73 13.39 20.59
C GLY A 81 -14.27 14.16 21.78
N PHE A 82 -15.48 13.84 22.18
CA PHE A 82 -16.13 14.55 23.28
C PHE A 82 -17.15 13.66 24.00
N PHE A 83 -17.35 13.92 25.27
CA PHE A 83 -18.37 13.27 26.06
C PHE A 83 -19.72 13.97 25.89
N ALA A 84 -20.72 13.25 25.43
CA ALA A 84 -22.10 13.68 25.32
C ALA A 84 -23.01 12.45 25.21
N TRP A 85 -24.32 12.61 25.47
CA TRP A 85 -25.35 11.57 25.30
C TRP A 85 -25.07 10.29 26.08
N GLY A 86 -24.42 10.43 27.25
CA GLY A 86 -24.08 9.29 28.11
C GLY A 86 -22.95 8.40 27.60
N GLY A 87 -22.11 8.90 26.69
CA GLY A 87 -20.97 8.18 26.15
C GLY A 87 -19.93 9.10 25.53
N PHE A 88 -18.91 8.50 24.94
CA PHE A 88 -17.87 9.20 24.23
C PHE A 88 -18.16 9.17 22.72
N ASN A 89 -18.17 10.33 22.11
CA ASN A 89 -18.44 10.52 20.68
C ASN A 89 -17.16 10.89 19.96
N THR A 90 -17.01 10.40 18.75
CA THR A 90 -15.90 10.75 17.87
C THR A 90 -16.40 11.19 16.51
N PHE A 91 -15.78 12.20 15.95
CA PHE A 91 -15.97 12.63 14.58
C PHE A 91 -14.59 12.72 13.93
N GLY A 92 -14.49 12.25 12.69
CA GLY A 92 -13.23 12.30 11.92
C GLY A 92 -13.48 12.54 10.45
N LEU A 93 -12.62 13.36 9.87
CA LEU A 93 -12.49 13.56 8.42
C LEU A 93 -11.06 13.25 8.03
N SER A 94 -10.87 12.29 7.12
CA SER A 94 -9.55 11.88 6.65
C SER A 94 -9.51 11.67 5.14
N ILE A 95 -8.32 11.82 4.56
CA ILE A 95 -8.02 11.39 3.19
C ILE A 95 -7.17 10.13 3.28
N LYS A 96 -7.56 9.14 2.49
CA LYS A 96 -6.90 7.84 2.44
C LYS A 96 -6.50 7.49 1.02
N SER A 97 -5.31 6.90 0.89
CA SER A 97 -4.79 6.37 -0.35
C SER A 97 -4.34 4.94 -0.14
N ASP A 98 -4.91 4.03 -0.91
CA ASP A 98 -4.55 2.62 -0.96
C ASP A 98 -3.95 2.33 -2.32
N THR A 99 -2.66 2.02 -2.36
CA THR A 99 -1.97 1.61 -3.59
C THR A 99 -1.52 0.17 -3.47
N ARG A 100 -1.88 -0.65 -4.45
CA ARG A 100 -1.53 -2.07 -4.53
C ARG A 100 -0.77 -2.33 -5.81
N PHE A 101 0.36 -2.98 -5.66
CA PHE A 101 1.18 -3.49 -6.74
C PHE A 101 1.15 -5.02 -6.70
N SER A 102 1.00 -5.66 -7.87
CA SER A 102 1.08 -7.11 -8.00
C SER A 102 1.93 -7.46 -9.22
N SER A 103 2.95 -8.27 -9.01
CA SER A 103 3.88 -8.71 -10.05
C SER A 103 4.24 -10.18 -9.86
N PRO A 104 4.39 -10.97 -10.94
CA PRO A 104 5.02 -12.27 -10.88
C PRO A 104 6.52 -12.15 -10.61
N ASP A 105 7.14 -13.24 -10.20
CA ASP A 105 8.58 -13.33 -9.95
C ASP A 105 9.43 -13.11 -11.20
N ASP A 106 8.87 -13.35 -12.39
CA ASP A 106 9.57 -13.16 -13.66
C ASP A 106 10.04 -11.72 -13.91
N LEU A 107 9.32 -10.71 -13.36
CA LEU A 107 9.79 -9.34 -13.40
C LEU A 107 11.08 -9.17 -12.58
N PHE A 108 11.13 -9.78 -11.40
CA PHE A 108 12.30 -9.71 -10.53
C PHE A 108 13.47 -10.55 -11.07
N LYS A 109 13.18 -11.66 -11.76
CA LYS A 109 14.20 -12.43 -12.52
C LYS A 109 14.85 -11.54 -13.57
N PHE A 110 14.05 -10.86 -14.39
CA PHE A 110 14.57 -9.91 -15.37
C PHE A 110 15.40 -8.80 -14.71
N MET A 111 14.88 -8.16 -13.65
CA MET A 111 15.60 -7.08 -12.96
C MET A 111 16.93 -7.52 -12.36
N LYS A 112 16.99 -8.76 -11.85
CA LYS A 112 18.18 -9.30 -11.19
C LYS A 112 19.20 -9.88 -12.15
N SER A 113 18.74 -10.67 -13.13
CA SER A 113 19.61 -11.44 -14.03
C SER A 113 19.90 -10.70 -15.35
N GLY A 114 18.95 -9.90 -15.83
CA GLY A 114 19.10 -9.15 -17.08
C GLY A 114 19.35 -10.07 -18.26
N VAL A 115 20.55 -9.99 -18.85
CA VAL A 115 20.98 -10.85 -19.96
C VAL A 115 21.81 -12.00 -19.42
N ASP A 116 21.23 -13.19 -19.34
CA ASP A 116 21.87 -14.41 -18.82
C ASP A 116 22.61 -15.23 -19.90
N SER A 117 22.43 -14.91 -21.18
CA SER A 117 22.97 -15.64 -22.30
C SER A 117 23.54 -14.70 -23.36
N PRO A 118 24.66 -15.06 -24.05
CA PRO A 118 25.17 -14.29 -25.15
C PRO A 118 24.18 -14.08 -26.32
N GLU A 119 23.21 -14.99 -26.45
CA GLU A 119 22.16 -14.94 -27.46
C GLU A 119 20.97 -14.06 -27.02
N GLY A 120 21.00 -13.58 -25.76
CA GLY A 120 19.93 -12.86 -25.12
C GLY A 120 19.01 -13.76 -24.30
N THR A 121 18.19 -13.14 -23.48
CA THR A 121 17.23 -13.82 -22.60
C THR A 121 15.82 -13.29 -22.83
N HIS A 122 14.85 -14.18 -22.85
CA HIS A 122 13.44 -13.83 -23.04
C HIS A 122 12.64 -14.06 -21.75
N TYR A 123 12.05 -13.00 -21.23
CA TYR A 123 11.19 -13.03 -20.05
C TYR A 123 9.74 -12.75 -20.45
N LYS A 124 8.82 -13.49 -19.85
CA LYS A 124 7.37 -13.29 -19.97
C LYS A 124 6.79 -12.96 -18.62
N VAL A 125 6.51 -11.69 -18.41
CA VAL A 125 5.92 -11.19 -17.17
C VAL A 125 4.40 -11.13 -17.35
N ASN A 126 3.66 -11.98 -16.67
CA ASN A 126 2.21 -12.09 -16.83
C ASN A 126 1.48 -11.44 -15.65
N ASP A 127 0.32 -10.81 -15.91
CA ASP A 127 -0.58 -10.23 -14.90
C ASP A 127 0.13 -9.19 -14.00
N LEU A 128 0.85 -8.25 -14.56
CA LEU A 128 1.35 -7.09 -13.85
C LEU A 128 0.21 -6.11 -13.59
N SER A 129 0.04 -5.66 -12.34
CA SER A 129 -1.01 -4.70 -12.03
C SER A 129 -0.63 -3.70 -10.95
N ILE A 130 -1.10 -2.47 -11.14
CA ILE A 130 -1.05 -1.38 -10.17
C ILE A 130 -2.47 -0.86 -10.00
N LEU A 131 -2.95 -0.80 -8.79
CA LEU A 131 -4.23 -0.23 -8.43
C LEU A 131 -4.02 0.81 -7.33
N SER A 132 -4.41 2.05 -7.59
CA SER A 132 -4.43 3.11 -6.58
C SER A 132 -5.85 3.62 -6.42
N THR A 133 -6.31 3.70 -5.18
CA THR A 133 -7.64 4.21 -4.83
C THR A 133 -7.49 5.27 -3.76
N ASN A 134 -8.02 6.47 -4.04
CA ASN A 134 -7.97 7.60 -3.15
C ASN A 134 -9.40 8.02 -2.78
N TYR A 135 -9.67 8.22 -1.51
CA TYR A 135 -11.00 8.56 -1.02
C TYR A 135 -10.95 9.41 0.24
N ALA A 136 -12.00 10.18 0.45
CA ALA A 136 -12.27 10.84 1.71
C ALA A 136 -13.14 9.95 2.58
N GLU A 137 -12.84 9.87 3.86
CA GLU A 137 -13.61 9.15 4.88
C GLU A 137 -14.15 10.15 5.89
N LEU A 138 -15.47 10.18 6.06
CA LEU A 138 -16.15 10.86 7.14
C LEU A 138 -16.62 9.80 8.14
N ALA A 139 -16.16 9.87 9.37
CA ALA A 139 -16.42 8.86 10.38
C ALA A 139 -17.11 9.46 11.61
N PHE A 140 -18.16 8.78 12.10
CA PHE A 140 -18.85 9.09 13.33
C PHE A 140 -18.84 7.86 14.23
N GLY A 141 -18.38 8.03 15.45
CA GLY A 141 -18.31 6.96 16.43
C GLY A 141 -19.03 7.34 17.73
N HIS A 142 -19.66 6.36 18.37
CA HIS A 142 -20.21 6.48 19.70
C HIS A 142 -19.82 5.26 20.52
N SER A 143 -19.40 5.47 21.75
CA SER A 143 -19.11 4.40 22.69
C SER A 143 -19.69 4.73 24.07
N ARG A 144 -20.17 3.69 24.75
CA ARG A 144 -20.81 3.80 26.07
C ARG A 144 -20.38 2.65 26.97
N ALA A 145 -20.00 2.97 28.20
CA ALA A 145 -19.83 1.96 29.23
C ALA A 145 -21.21 1.47 29.67
N LEU A 146 -21.46 0.18 29.61
CA LEU A 146 -22.68 -0.49 30.11
C LEU A 146 -22.45 -0.95 31.54
N THR A 147 -21.26 -1.36 31.88
CA THR A 147 -20.81 -1.71 33.23
C THR A 147 -19.37 -1.21 33.41
N ASP A 148 -18.84 -1.33 34.62
CA ASP A 148 -17.43 -0.97 34.91
C ASP A 148 -16.41 -1.81 34.09
N GLN A 149 -16.85 -2.96 33.57
CA GLN A 149 -15.98 -3.89 32.82
C GLN A 149 -16.33 -3.99 31.33
N LEU A 150 -17.49 -3.50 30.93
CA LEU A 150 -17.99 -3.64 29.56
C LEU A 150 -18.32 -2.29 28.93
N THR A 151 -17.55 -1.94 27.90
CA THR A 151 -17.85 -0.81 27.03
C THR A 151 -18.21 -1.31 25.63
N VAL A 152 -19.28 -0.78 25.07
CA VAL A 152 -19.70 -1.04 23.69
C VAL A 152 -19.52 0.20 22.85
N GLY A 153 -19.22 0.03 21.56
CA GLY A 153 -19.07 1.15 20.65
C GLY A 153 -19.42 0.76 19.21
N ALA A 154 -19.91 1.74 18.47
CA ALA A 154 -20.19 1.62 17.06
C ALA A 154 -19.58 2.81 16.30
N LYS A 155 -19.19 2.58 15.04
CA LYS A 155 -18.68 3.62 14.16
C LYS A 155 -19.32 3.47 12.78
N VAL A 156 -19.85 4.56 12.26
CA VAL A 156 -20.37 4.66 10.90
C VAL A 156 -19.38 5.46 10.07
N LYS A 157 -19.10 5.00 8.85
CA LYS A 157 -18.16 5.62 7.93
C LYS A 157 -18.84 5.88 6.59
N PHE A 158 -18.69 7.09 6.09
CA PHE A 158 -19.09 7.48 4.74
C PHE A 158 -17.83 7.67 3.90
N LEU A 159 -17.76 6.98 2.77
CA LEU A 159 -16.62 7.01 1.88
C LEU A 159 -16.99 7.73 0.60
N VAL A 160 -16.18 8.71 0.22
CA VAL A 160 -16.33 9.46 -1.02
C VAL A 160 -15.09 9.23 -1.88
N GLY A 161 -15.24 8.55 -3.01
CA GLY A 161 -14.15 8.33 -3.97
C GLY A 161 -13.66 9.67 -4.53
N LEU A 162 -12.35 9.88 -4.50
CA LEU A 162 -11.69 11.07 -5.07
C LEU A 162 -11.03 10.75 -6.39
N ALA A 163 -10.21 9.69 -6.43
CA ALA A 163 -9.51 9.27 -7.63
C ALA A 163 -9.24 7.76 -7.59
N LYS A 164 -9.23 7.15 -8.76
CA LYS A 164 -8.82 5.76 -8.97
C LYS A 164 -7.92 5.67 -10.19
N ALA A 165 -6.78 5.02 -10.05
CA ALA A 165 -5.91 4.68 -11.15
C ALA A 165 -5.71 3.16 -11.18
N THR A 166 -5.85 2.58 -12.35
CA THR A 166 -5.61 1.15 -12.57
C THR A 166 -4.74 0.99 -13.80
N VAL A 167 -3.64 0.26 -13.65
CA VAL A 167 -2.82 -0.19 -14.78
C VAL A 167 -2.77 -1.70 -14.70
N LYS A 168 -3.10 -2.37 -15.79
CA LYS A 168 -3.00 -3.82 -15.95
C LYS A 168 -2.26 -4.12 -17.22
N ILE A 169 -1.37 -5.08 -17.17
CA ILE A 169 -0.65 -5.61 -18.32
C ILE A 169 -0.79 -7.12 -18.23
N ASP A 170 -1.52 -7.71 -19.18
CA ASP A 170 -1.77 -9.14 -19.18
C ASP A 170 -0.49 -9.91 -19.43
N GLN A 171 0.35 -9.42 -20.34
CA GLN A 171 1.65 -9.99 -20.62
C GLN A 171 2.63 -8.89 -21.07
N LEU A 172 3.82 -8.89 -20.48
CA LEU A 172 4.94 -8.07 -20.90
C LEU A 172 6.05 -9.00 -21.41
N ASP A 173 6.28 -8.99 -22.71
CA ASP A 173 7.38 -9.69 -23.35
C ASP A 173 8.63 -8.84 -23.31
N ILE A 174 9.70 -9.35 -22.70
CA ILE A 174 10.98 -8.66 -22.59
C ILE A 174 12.04 -9.53 -23.26
N LYS A 175 12.57 -9.06 -24.38
CA LYS A 175 13.73 -9.65 -25.04
C LYS A 175 14.95 -8.81 -24.69
N ALA A 176 15.77 -9.34 -23.79
CA ALA A 176 16.98 -8.67 -23.32
C ALA A 176 18.19 -9.26 -24.05
N ALA A 177 18.85 -8.47 -24.87
CA ALA A 177 20.11 -8.82 -25.55
C ALA A 177 21.23 -7.89 -25.06
N PRO A 178 22.51 -8.24 -25.23
CA PRO A 178 23.65 -7.45 -24.75
C PRO A 178 23.65 -5.99 -25.22
N GLU A 179 23.18 -5.73 -26.43
CA GLU A 179 23.19 -4.41 -27.05
C GLU A 179 21.84 -3.72 -27.12
N SER A 180 20.72 -4.45 -26.86
CA SER A 180 19.39 -3.89 -26.99
C SER A 180 18.34 -4.65 -26.16
N TRP A 181 17.38 -3.92 -25.66
CA TRP A 181 16.20 -4.49 -24.99
C TRP A 181 14.95 -4.11 -25.77
N VAL A 182 14.12 -5.11 -26.05
CA VAL A 182 12.81 -4.90 -26.67
C VAL A 182 11.74 -5.32 -25.67
N ILE A 183 10.90 -4.36 -25.28
CA ILE A 183 9.80 -4.58 -24.33
C ILE A 183 8.49 -4.39 -25.06
N THR A 184 7.70 -5.43 -25.14
CA THR A 184 6.41 -5.44 -25.87
C THR A 184 5.28 -5.78 -24.90
N PRO A 185 4.40 -4.83 -24.56
CA PRO A 185 3.20 -5.12 -23.80
C PRO A 185 2.14 -5.77 -24.71
N ASN A 186 1.48 -6.81 -24.23
CA ASN A 186 0.31 -7.43 -24.82
C ASN A 186 -0.84 -7.33 -23.82
N GLY A 187 -2.01 -6.85 -24.24
CA GLY A 187 -3.18 -6.66 -23.37
C GLY A 187 -2.89 -5.64 -22.26
N ALA A 188 -2.50 -4.42 -22.62
CA ALA A 188 -2.28 -3.34 -21.66
C ALA A 188 -3.51 -2.45 -21.55
N GLU A 189 -3.98 -2.24 -20.33
CA GLU A 189 -5.08 -1.36 -19.99
C GLU A 189 -4.63 -0.33 -18.94
N ALA A 190 -4.95 0.94 -19.17
CA ALA A 190 -4.78 1.99 -18.19
C ALA A 190 -6.10 2.75 -18.01
N TYR A 191 -6.55 2.86 -16.79
CA TYR A 191 -7.77 3.56 -16.44
C TYR A 191 -7.47 4.58 -15.35
N LEU A 192 -7.89 5.82 -15.55
CA LEU A 192 -7.82 6.89 -14.58
C LEU A 192 -9.21 7.54 -14.45
N SER A 193 -9.70 7.61 -13.23
CA SER A 193 -10.92 8.35 -12.88
C SER A 193 -10.62 9.25 -11.70
N ALA A 194 -10.98 10.53 -11.81
CA ALA A 194 -10.86 11.46 -10.71
C ALA A 194 -12.05 12.40 -10.70
N LYS A 195 -12.59 12.68 -9.51
CA LYS A 195 -13.73 13.58 -9.34
C LYS A 195 -13.27 15.01 -9.64
N GLY A 196 -13.93 15.66 -10.60
CA GLY A 196 -13.63 17.02 -10.99
C GLY A 196 -12.57 17.19 -12.10
N LEU A 197 -12.01 16.09 -12.64
CA LEU A 197 -11.12 16.14 -13.81
C LEU A 197 -11.84 15.95 -15.15
N ILE A 198 -13.12 15.60 -15.12
CA ILE A 198 -13.96 15.46 -16.30
C ILE A 198 -15.18 16.34 -16.07
N THR A 199 -15.19 17.52 -16.63
CA THR A 199 -16.37 18.37 -16.87
C THR A 199 -16.86 18.17 -18.28
#